data_86b436f4eb92f68999bf63ab9086608c
#
_entry.id   86b436f4eb92f68999bf63ab9086608c
#
_cell.length_a   1.000
_cell.length_b   1.000
_cell.length_c   1.000
_cell.angle_alpha   90.00
_cell.angle_beta   90.00
_cell.angle_gamma   90.00
#
_symmetry.space_group_name_H-M   'P 1'
#
loop_
_entity.id
_entity.type
_entity.pdbx_description
1 polymer ?
#
loop_
_entity_poly.entity_id
_entity_poly.type
_entity_poly.pdbx_seq_one_letter_code
_entity_poly.pdbx_strand_id
1 'polypeptide(L)'
;MDRADFLRLMFGGAAMAALPRMAAAGPEYDFRFTRLMYESGDWDVDARMPSNIITSLIDYTSLRVDPKEHVIALSDPKMRLAPFCYLAGHKLVQFSLAERRNFEAYLRSGGFMFVDDCNHDIDGLFAKSFEAQMASIFGPKALRKIPNTHPLYSSFFRFSEPPTTSFELNGWGDDIVHDYLKGIEFDGRLGLLYSNKDYGCEWDYDWRNKRFLAEDNTKFAVNIVMYALNA
;
A
#
# COMPACT_ATOMS: atom_id res chain seq x y z
N MET A 1 -16.01 35.39 55.57
CA MET A 1 -16.55 34.79 54.35
C MET A 1 -17.54 33.75 54.82
N ASP A 2 -18.83 34.04 54.67
CA ASP A 2 -19.94 33.20 55.14
C ASP A 2 -20.08 31.96 54.21
N ARG A 3 -20.57 30.82 54.75
CA ARG A 3 -20.82 29.58 54.01
C ARG A 3 -21.73 29.79 52.78
N ALA A 4 -22.62 30.78 52.85
CA ALA A 4 -23.51 31.16 51.77
C ALA A 4 -22.76 31.82 50.59
N ASP A 5 -21.72 32.62 50.89
CA ASP A 5 -20.90 33.28 49.87
C ASP A 5 -19.98 32.26 49.13
N PHE A 6 -19.49 31.22 49.83
CA PHE A 6 -18.71 30.16 49.25
C PHE A 6 -19.53 29.31 48.29
N LEU A 7 -20.79 29.01 48.62
CA LEU A 7 -21.68 28.25 47.75
C LEU A 7 -22.13 29.04 46.51
N ARG A 8 -22.26 30.36 46.61
CA ARG A 8 -22.55 31.22 45.44
C ARG A 8 -21.39 31.30 44.47
N LEU A 9 -20.15 31.23 44.96
CA LEU A 9 -18.95 31.17 44.09
C LEU A 9 -18.78 29.84 43.38
N MET A 10 -19.26 28.73 43.98
CA MET A 10 -19.15 27.39 43.38
C MET A 10 -20.26 27.10 42.34
N PHE A 11 -21.36 27.84 42.33
CA PHE A 11 -22.46 27.66 41.37
C PHE A 11 -22.59 28.81 40.36
N GLY A 12 -21.66 29.76 40.36
CA GLY A 12 -21.53 30.81 39.34
C GLY A 12 -20.79 30.37 38.08
N GLY A 13 -20.74 29.06 37.82
CA GLY A 13 -20.20 28.51 36.57
C GLY A 13 -21.13 28.85 35.43
N ALA A 14 -20.64 29.68 34.50
CA ALA A 14 -21.32 29.92 33.22
C ALA A 14 -21.78 28.59 32.63
N ALA A 15 -23.06 28.47 32.38
CA ALA A 15 -23.61 27.42 31.51
C ALA A 15 -23.02 27.64 30.12
N MET A 16 -21.84 27.05 29.88
CA MET A 16 -21.35 26.86 28.54
C MET A 16 -22.41 25.96 27.85
N ALA A 17 -23.23 26.57 27.02
CA ALA A 17 -24.09 25.85 26.11
C ALA A 17 -23.17 24.87 25.34
N ALA A 18 -23.27 23.60 25.69
CA ALA A 18 -22.64 22.56 24.92
C ALA A 18 -23.30 22.59 23.52
N LEU A 19 -22.67 23.35 22.62
CA LEU A 19 -23.00 23.20 21.18
C LEU A 19 -22.84 21.73 20.88
N PRO A 20 -23.87 21.07 20.29
CA PRO A 20 -23.70 19.69 19.88
C PRO A 20 -22.50 19.69 18.95
N ARG A 21 -21.41 19.04 19.39
CA ARG A 21 -20.33 18.67 18.49
C ARG A 21 -21.00 17.83 17.43
N MET A 22 -21.24 18.42 16.25
CA MET A 22 -21.49 17.61 15.07
C MET A 22 -20.28 16.67 14.99
N ALA A 23 -20.50 15.42 15.35
CA ALA A 23 -19.52 14.38 15.10
C ALA A 23 -19.25 14.48 13.60
N ALA A 24 -18.05 14.91 13.24
CA ALA A 24 -17.64 14.83 11.85
C ALA A 24 -17.87 13.38 11.44
N ALA A 25 -18.73 13.16 10.44
CA ALA A 25 -18.95 11.82 9.91
C ALA A 25 -17.55 11.29 9.57
N GLY A 26 -17.19 10.14 10.15
CA GLY A 26 -15.92 9.49 9.82
C GLY A 26 -15.86 9.24 8.31
N PRO A 27 -14.68 8.93 7.76
CA PRO A 27 -14.55 8.65 6.34
C PRO A 27 -15.57 7.59 5.92
N GLU A 28 -16.18 7.76 4.76
CA GLU A 28 -17.20 6.85 4.22
C GLU A 28 -16.67 5.42 4.10
N TYR A 29 -15.37 5.30 3.76
CA TYR A 29 -14.65 4.04 3.61
C TYR A 29 -13.39 4.03 4.49
N ASP A 30 -13.04 2.84 4.99
CA ASP A 30 -11.82 2.60 5.76
C ASP A 30 -10.62 2.38 4.81
N PHE A 31 -10.89 1.88 3.60
CA PHE A 31 -9.88 1.62 2.59
C PHE A 31 -10.36 2.03 1.18
N ARG A 32 -9.42 2.60 0.41
CA ARG A 32 -9.54 2.88 -1.02
C ARG A 32 -8.31 2.36 -1.74
N PHE A 33 -8.52 1.51 -2.75
CA PHE A 33 -7.42 1.09 -3.62
C PHE A 33 -6.99 2.27 -4.50
N THR A 34 -5.76 2.75 -4.32
CA THR A 34 -5.23 3.90 -5.06
C THR A 34 -4.09 3.46 -5.97
N ARG A 35 -4.31 3.51 -7.27
CA ARG A 35 -3.30 3.26 -8.30
C ARG A 35 -2.63 4.55 -8.70
N LEU A 36 -1.30 4.53 -8.86
CA LEU A 36 -0.53 5.69 -9.28
C LEU A 36 -0.27 5.67 -10.78
N MET A 37 -0.65 6.76 -11.43
CA MET A 37 -0.29 7.05 -12.81
C MET A 37 1.03 7.83 -12.82
N TYR A 38 2.09 7.29 -13.41
CA TYR A 38 3.38 7.96 -13.59
C TYR A 38 3.69 8.15 -15.08
N GLU A 39 4.46 9.19 -15.42
CA GLU A 39 4.59 9.67 -16.79
C GLU A 39 5.38 8.73 -17.70
N SER A 40 6.39 8.04 -17.18
CA SER A 40 7.35 7.30 -17.99
C SER A 40 6.92 5.88 -18.37
N GLY A 41 5.89 5.31 -17.72
CA GLY A 41 5.59 3.89 -17.82
C GLY A 41 4.18 3.54 -18.28
N ASP A 42 3.87 2.27 -18.15
CA ASP A 42 2.60 1.64 -18.45
C ASP A 42 1.88 1.25 -17.15
N TRP A 43 1.51 2.25 -16.39
CA TRP A 43 0.92 2.14 -15.05
C TRP A 43 -0.45 1.42 -15.01
N ASP A 44 -1.13 1.30 -16.15
CA ASP A 44 -2.51 0.78 -16.30
C ASP A 44 -2.55 -0.73 -16.62
N VAL A 45 -1.52 -1.45 -16.24
CA VAL A 45 -1.45 -2.92 -16.34
C VAL A 45 -2.45 -3.59 -15.38
N ASP A 46 -2.77 -4.87 -15.62
CA ASP A 46 -3.59 -5.69 -14.73
C ASP A 46 -4.96 -5.08 -14.42
N ALA A 47 -5.78 -4.92 -15.47
CA ALA A 47 -7.01 -4.14 -15.41
C ALA A 47 -8.06 -4.67 -14.40
N ARG A 48 -8.08 -5.98 -14.10
CA ARG A 48 -9.01 -6.61 -13.15
C ARG A 48 -8.45 -6.73 -11.74
N MET A 49 -7.14 -6.60 -11.57
CA MET A 49 -6.45 -6.77 -10.30
C MET A 49 -7.07 -5.90 -9.18
N PRO A 50 -7.32 -4.59 -9.35
CA PRO A 50 -7.90 -3.78 -8.28
C PRO A 50 -9.27 -4.28 -7.83
N SER A 51 -10.14 -4.65 -8.78
CA SER A 51 -11.47 -5.16 -8.45
C SER A 51 -11.41 -6.51 -7.71
N ASN A 52 -10.44 -7.36 -8.05
CA ASN A 52 -10.22 -8.63 -7.39
C ASN A 52 -9.72 -8.43 -5.96
N ILE A 53 -8.77 -7.52 -5.72
CA ILE A 53 -8.27 -7.18 -4.39
C ILE A 53 -9.37 -6.53 -3.54
N ILE A 54 -10.12 -5.57 -4.09
CA ILE A 54 -11.26 -4.94 -3.42
C ILE A 54 -12.28 -6.00 -2.97
N THR A 55 -12.64 -6.92 -3.86
CA THR A 55 -13.59 -8.00 -3.53
C THR A 55 -13.02 -8.92 -2.44
N SER A 56 -11.74 -9.24 -2.49
CA SER A 56 -11.10 -10.08 -1.49
C SER A 56 -11.04 -9.41 -0.11
N LEU A 57 -10.79 -8.10 -0.05
CA LEU A 57 -10.88 -7.33 1.19
C LEU A 57 -12.30 -7.35 1.78
N ILE A 58 -13.33 -7.23 0.94
CA ILE A 58 -14.74 -7.33 1.36
C ILE A 58 -15.04 -8.74 1.88
N ASP A 59 -14.58 -9.77 1.20
CA ASP A 59 -14.88 -11.17 1.53
C ASP A 59 -14.14 -11.63 2.83
N TYR A 60 -12.91 -11.17 3.03
CA TYR A 60 -12.07 -11.66 4.15
C TYR A 60 -12.05 -10.74 5.37
N THR A 61 -12.45 -9.48 5.25
CA THR A 61 -12.30 -8.49 6.34
C THR A 61 -13.62 -7.79 6.65
N SER A 62 -13.66 -7.05 7.75
CA SER A 62 -14.77 -6.17 8.12
C SER A 62 -14.56 -4.71 7.68
N LEU A 63 -13.56 -4.43 6.86
CA LEU A 63 -13.30 -3.09 6.35
C LEU A 63 -14.43 -2.61 5.45
N ARG A 64 -14.80 -1.34 5.60
CA ARG A 64 -15.63 -0.65 4.61
C ARG A 64 -14.73 -0.23 3.46
N VAL A 65 -14.77 -1.01 2.37
CA VAL A 65 -13.91 -0.83 1.20
C VAL A 65 -14.65 -0.07 0.13
N ASP A 66 -14.03 0.97 -0.44
CA ASP A 66 -14.56 1.64 -1.63
C ASP A 66 -14.60 0.63 -2.78
N PRO A 67 -15.77 0.38 -3.41
CA PRO A 67 -15.90 -0.62 -4.47
C PRO A 67 -15.19 -0.22 -5.78
N LYS A 68 -14.62 0.98 -5.83
CA LYS A 68 -13.96 1.51 -7.02
C LYS A 68 -12.47 1.77 -6.78
N GLU A 69 -11.69 1.48 -7.79
CA GLU A 69 -10.32 1.95 -7.89
C GLU A 69 -10.25 3.48 -8.02
N HIS A 70 -9.26 4.08 -7.37
CA HIS A 70 -8.90 5.49 -7.53
C HIS A 70 -7.57 5.60 -8.26
N VAL A 71 -7.55 6.34 -9.37
CA VAL A 71 -6.31 6.63 -10.11
C VAL A 71 -5.89 8.05 -9.80
N ILE A 72 -4.64 8.23 -9.34
CA ILE A 72 -4.07 9.53 -9.01
C ILE A 72 -2.71 9.65 -9.72
N ALA A 73 -2.46 10.81 -10.34
CA ALA A 73 -1.14 11.06 -10.89
C ALA A 73 -0.08 11.12 -9.78
N LEU A 74 1.06 10.49 -9.99
CA LEU A 74 2.17 10.52 -9.04
C LEU A 74 2.68 11.96 -8.80
N SER A 75 2.49 12.86 -9.77
CA SER A 75 2.76 14.29 -9.64
C SER A 75 1.70 15.07 -8.85
N ASP A 76 0.50 14.50 -8.57
CA ASP A 76 -0.55 15.16 -7.79
C ASP A 76 -0.28 15.01 -6.28
N PRO A 77 -0.12 16.11 -5.51
CA PRO A 77 0.10 16.03 -4.07
C PRO A 77 -1.07 15.42 -3.30
N LYS A 78 -2.26 15.27 -3.89
CA LYS A 78 -3.41 14.60 -3.27
C LYS A 78 -3.16 13.12 -2.97
N MET A 79 -2.18 12.47 -3.65
CA MET A 79 -1.79 11.10 -3.31
C MET A 79 -1.42 10.94 -1.83
N ARG A 80 -0.94 12.02 -1.17
CA ARG A 80 -0.58 12.00 0.25
C ARG A 80 -1.77 11.82 1.21
N LEU A 81 -3.00 11.90 0.70
CA LEU A 81 -4.21 11.62 1.46
C LEU A 81 -4.59 10.13 1.43
N ALA A 82 -3.97 9.34 0.56
CA ALA A 82 -4.21 7.91 0.48
C ALA A 82 -3.26 7.16 1.44
N PRO A 83 -3.77 6.31 2.34
CA PRO A 83 -2.91 5.53 3.24
C PRO A 83 -2.12 4.45 2.50
N PHE A 84 -2.64 4.00 1.35
CA PHE A 84 -2.06 2.97 0.49
C PHE A 84 -2.05 3.43 -0.95
N CYS A 85 -0.92 3.24 -1.63
CA CYS A 85 -0.78 3.42 -3.07
C CYS A 85 -0.14 2.19 -3.73
N TYR A 86 -0.57 1.90 -4.96
CA TYR A 86 -0.02 0.85 -5.82
C TYR A 86 0.62 1.45 -7.06
N LEU A 87 1.79 0.96 -7.43
CA LEU A 87 2.51 1.33 -8.64
C LEU A 87 3.06 0.06 -9.30
N ALA A 88 2.82 -0.12 -10.60
CA ALA A 88 3.32 -1.26 -11.35
C ALA A 88 3.63 -0.89 -12.80
N GLY A 89 4.24 -1.81 -13.52
CA GLY A 89 4.49 -1.69 -14.95
C GLY A 89 5.57 -2.62 -15.48
N HIS A 90 5.81 -2.55 -16.80
CA HIS A 90 6.81 -3.34 -17.51
C HIS A 90 7.98 -2.48 -18.02
N LYS A 91 7.75 -1.17 -18.15
CA LYS A 91 8.66 -0.25 -18.86
C LYS A 91 9.58 0.51 -17.92
N LEU A 92 10.45 1.30 -18.53
CA LEU A 92 11.36 2.19 -17.83
C LEU A 92 10.63 3.07 -16.80
N VAL A 93 11.10 3.05 -15.56
CA VAL A 93 10.67 3.97 -14.51
C VAL A 93 11.64 5.16 -14.48
N GLN A 94 11.13 6.32 -14.86
CA GLN A 94 11.87 7.57 -14.81
C GLN A 94 10.96 8.67 -14.26
N PHE A 95 11.07 8.96 -12.99
CA PHE A 95 10.25 9.98 -12.36
C PHE A 95 10.68 11.39 -12.76
N SER A 96 9.71 12.21 -13.15
CA SER A 96 9.90 13.65 -13.25
C SER A 96 10.23 14.27 -11.88
N LEU A 97 10.71 15.51 -11.86
CA LEU A 97 11.02 16.18 -10.59
C LEU A 97 9.80 16.33 -9.67
N ALA A 98 8.61 16.51 -10.23
CA ALA A 98 7.38 16.61 -9.47
C ALA A 98 6.99 15.25 -8.86
N GLU A 99 7.02 14.19 -9.66
CA GLU A 99 6.77 12.82 -9.22
C GLU A 99 7.74 12.39 -8.12
N ARG A 100 9.04 12.63 -8.33
CA ARG A 100 10.07 12.30 -7.35
C ARG A 100 9.84 12.98 -6.00
N ARG A 101 9.51 14.29 -6.00
CA ARG A 101 9.23 15.04 -4.77
C ARG A 101 8.00 14.51 -4.06
N ASN A 102 6.94 14.20 -4.79
CA ASN A 102 5.71 13.67 -4.22
C ASN A 102 5.90 12.25 -3.67
N PHE A 103 6.60 11.39 -4.41
CA PHE A 103 6.96 10.03 -4.01
C PHE A 103 7.72 10.03 -2.68
N GLU A 104 8.80 10.83 -2.60
CA GLU A 104 9.59 10.95 -1.38
C GLU A 104 8.77 11.53 -0.22
N ALA A 105 8.02 12.61 -0.45
CA ALA A 105 7.21 13.24 0.57
C ALA A 105 6.09 12.32 1.09
N TYR A 106 5.47 11.52 0.21
CA TYR A 106 4.46 10.55 0.57
C TYR A 106 5.00 9.50 1.56
N LEU A 107 6.12 8.88 1.22
CA LEU A 107 6.72 7.83 2.06
C LEU A 107 7.22 8.38 3.41
N ARG A 108 7.86 9.57 3.39
CA ARG A 108 8.33 10.21 4.62
C ARG A 108 7.20 10.72 5.52
N SER A 109 6.03 11.01 4.96
CA SER A 109 4.85 11.44 5.74
C SER A 109 4.02 10.29 6.32
N GLY A 110 4.45 9.05 6.13
CA GLY A 110 3.77 7.89 6.69
C GLY A 110 2.89 7.10 5.70
N GLY A 111 2.87 7.47 4.41
CA GLY A 111 2.20 6.68 3.38
C GLY A 111 2.84 5.30 3.18
N PHE A 112 2.05 4.35 2.72
CA PHE A 112 2.52 3.03 2.32
C PHE A 112 2.36 2.81 0.82
N MET A 113 3.43 2.36 0.16
CA MET A 113 3.43 2.07 -1.27
C MET A 113 3.82 0.64 -1.55
N PHE A 114 2.98 -0.05 -2.30
CA PHE A 114 3.34 -1.34 -2.90
C PHE A 114 3.70 -1.12 -4.36
N VAL A 115 4.90 -1.56 -4.74
CA VAL A 115 5.43 -1.49 -6.10
C VAL A 115 5.68 -2.90 -6.60
N ASP A 116 5.15 -3.22 -7.78
CA ASP A 116 5.24 -4.55 -8.37
C ASP A 116 5.81 -4.49 -9.79
N ASP A 117 6.80 -5.33 -10.05
CA ASP A 117 7.39 -5.50 -11.36
C ASP A 117 6.62 -6.58 -12.14
N CYS A 118 5.86 -6.15 -13.13
CA CYS A 118 5.06 -7.05 -13.96
C CYS A 118 5.87 -7.87 -15.00
N ASN A 119 7.19 -7.76 -15.02
CA ASN A 119 8.04 -8.60 -15.88
C ASN A 119 8.56 -9.85 -15.18
N HIS A 120 8.51 -9.89 -13.83
CA HIS A 120 9.18 -10.95 -13.07
C HIS A 120 10.63 -11.14 -13.52
N ASP A 121 11.39 -10.04 -13.60
CA ASP A 121 12.77 -10.05 -14.09
C ASP A 121 13.61 -9.01 -13.32
N ILE A 122 14.46 -9.50 -12.40
CA ILE A 122 15.35 -8.64 -11.61
C ILE A 122 16.38 -7.90 -12.46
N ASP A 123 16.64 -8.40 -13.66
CA ASP A 123 17.51 -7.78 -14.65
C ASP A 123 16.75 -6.97 -15.71
N GLY A 124 15.43 -6.97 -15.61
CA GLY A 124 14.52 -6.28 -16.50
C GLY A 124 14.60 -4.76 -16.41
N LEU A 125 13.94 -4.11 -17.37
CA LEU A 125 13.99 -2.67 -17.52
C LEU A 125 13.30 -1.96 -16.34
N PHE A 126 12.13 -2.47 -15.90
CA PHE A 126 11.40 -1.93 -14.76
C PHE A 126 12.26 -2.06 -13.49
N ALA A 127 12.72 -3.27 -13.17
CA ALA A 127 13.50 -3.55 -11.96
C ALA A 127 14.73 -2.64 -11.85
N LYS A 128 15.59 -2.65 -12.86
CA LYS A 128 16.83 -1.86 -12.86
C LYS A 128 16.56 -0.36 -12.75
N SER A 129 15.57 0.14 -13.49
CA SER A 129 15.26 1.58 -13.47
C SER A 129 14.60 2.00 -12.16
N PHE A 130 13.67 1.21 -11.62
CA PHE A 130 13.04 1.49 -10.33
C PHE A 130 14.08 1.46 -9.18
N GLU A 131 14.91 0.44 -9.11
CA GLU A 131 15.97 0.36 -8.10
C GLU A 131 16.96 1.53 -8.20
N ALA A 132 17.30 1.98 -9.42
CA ALA A 132 18.11 3.16 -9.63
C ALA A 132 17.41 4.44 -9.13
N GLN A 133 16.09 4.59 -9.33
CA GLN A 133 15.31 5.70 -8.75
C GLN A 133 15.36 5.65 -7.21
N MET A 134 15.15 4.49 -6.61
CA MET A 134 15.21 4.33 -5.15
C MET A 134 16.59 4.68 -4.60
N ALA A 135 17.64 4.19 -5.23
CA ALA A 135 19.02 4.52 -4.86
C ALA A 135 19.33 6.03 -4.96
N SER A 136 18.77 6.69 -5.98
CA SER A 136 18.93 8.13 -6.20
C SER A 136 18.15 8.99 -5.20
N ILE A 137 16.99 8.52 -4.72
CA ILE A 137 16.12 9.27 -3.80
C ILE A 137 16.53 9.04 -2.35
N PHE A 138 16.75 7.78 -1.97
CA PHE A 138 16.90 7.36 -0.57
C PHE A 138 18.32 6.86 -0.25
N GLY A 139 19.17 6.74 -1.24
CA GLY A 139 20.54 6.23 -1.11
C GLY A 139 20.69 4.77 -1.59
N PRO A 140 21.92 4.36 -1.96
CA PRO A 140 22.18 3.10 -2.66
C PRO A 140 21.91 1.82 -1.86
N LYS A 141 21.67 1.94 -0.55
CA LYS A 141 21.36 0.82 0.35
C LYS A 141 19.99 0.92 0.99
N ALA A 142 19.14 1.82 0.51
CA ALA A 142 17.84 2.03 1.13
C ALA A 142 16.88 0.86 0.85
N LEU A 143 16.81 0.40 -0.41
CA LEU A 143 16.00 -0.76 -0.78
C LEU A 143 16.72 -2.05 -0.38
N ARG A 144 16.14 -2.82 0.54
CA ARG A 144 16.74 -4.03 1.11
C ARG A 144 15.74 -5.17 1.16
N LYS A 145 16.23 -6.42 1.16
CA LYS A 145 15.41 -7.59 1.47
C LYS A 145 14.78 -7.43 2.85
N ILE A 146 13.47 -7.66 2.96
CA ILE A 146 12.79 -7.73 4.25
C ILE A 146 12.85 -9.17 4.77
N PRO A 147 13.06 -9.39 6.07
CA PRO A 147 13.11 -10.74 6.63
C PRO A 147 11.73 -11.39 6.58
N ASN A 148 11.67 -12.71 6.37
CA ASN A 148 10.41 -13.45 6.37
C ASN A 148 9.70 -13.47 7.74
N THR A 149 10.36 -13.00 8.79
CA THR A 149 9.78 -12.74 10.12
C THR A 149 9.09 -11.37 10.24
N HIS A 150 9.12 -10.57 9.18
CA HIS A 150 8.51 -9.23 9.21
C HIS A 150 6.99 -9.31 9.46
N PRO A 151 6.39 -8.40 10.25
CA PRO A 151 4.96 -8.39 10.56
C PRO A 151 4.02 -8.43 9.34
N LEU A 152 4.47 -7.98 8.18
CA LEU A 152 3.74 -8.09 6.91
C LEU A 152 3.23 -9.52 6.66
N TYR A 153 4.06 -10.54 6.95
CA TYR A 153 3.73 -11.95 6.69
C TYR A 153 2.72 -12.54 7.68
N SER A 154 2.31 -11.78 8.69
CA SER A 154 1.34 -12.21 9.70
C SER A 154 0.32 -11.14 10.08
N SER A 155 0.17 -10.10 9.25
CA SER A 155 -0.70 -8.96 9.53
C SER A 155 -2.19 -9.33 9.55
N PHE A 156 -2.59 -10.37 8.81
CA PHE A 156 -3.94 -10.94 8.81
C PHE A 156 -3.90 -12.46 8.65
N PHE A 157 -3.41 -12.97 7.54
CA PHE A 157 -3.11 -14.38 7.33
C PHE A 157 -1.65 -14.67 7.69
N ARG A 158 -1.30 -15.93 7.93
CA ARG A 158 0.07 -16.33 8.26
C ARG A 158 0.77 -16.92 7.05
N PHE A 159 1.90 -16.33 6.69
CA PHE A 159 2.82 -16.82 5.67
C PHE A 159 4.21 -16.99 6.28
N SER A 160 4.93 -18.04 5.90
CA SER A 160 6.33 -18.26 6.26
C SER A 160 7.30 -17.46 5.39
N GLU A 161 6.85 -17.12 4.19
CA GLU A 161 7.60 -16.42 3.14
C GLU A 161 6.63 -15.78 2.14
N PRO A 162 7.08 -14.92 1.21
CA PRO A 162 6.21 -14.41 0.16
C PRO A 162 5.71 -15.55 -0.72
N PRO A 163 4.38 -15.69 -0.94
CA PRO A 163 3.85 -16.78 -1.74
C PRO A 163 4.39 -16.75 -3.17
N THR A 164 4.66 -17.94 -3.71
CA THR A 164 5.10 -18.12 -5.09
C THR A 164 3.96 -17.81 -6.05
N THR A 165 4.26 -17.14 -7.16
CA THR A 165 3.29 -16.89 -8.24
C THR A 165 3.33 -17.98 -9.31
N SER A 166 2.27 -18.09 -10.10
CA SER A 166 2.26 -19.01 -11.25
C SER A 166 3.24 -18.59 -12.34
N PHE A 167 3.60 -17.31 -12.39
CA PHE A 167 4.59 -16.79 -13.35
C PHE A 167 5.99 -17.28 -13.01
N GLU A 168 6.37 -17.28 -11.75
CA GLU A 168 7.64 -17.85 -11.28
C GLU A 168 7.74 -19.35 -11.61
N LEU A 169 6.66 -20.12 -11.42
CA LEU A 169 6.66 -21.56 -11.68
C LEU A 169 6.64 -21.92 -13.17
N ASN A 170 6.20 -21.02 -14.01
CA ASN A 170 6.16 -21.23 -15.46
C ASN A 170 7.46 -20.80 -16.16
N GLY A 171 8.49 -20.38 -15.41
CA GLY A 171 9.75 -19.89 -15.96
C GLY A 171 9.60 -18.60 -16.76
N TRP A 172 8.69 -17.73 -16.34
CA TRP A 172 8.52 -16.42 -16.94
C TRP A 172 9.57 -15.44 -16.40
N GLY A 173 9.96 -14.46 -17.18
CA GLY A 173 10.91 -13.45 -16.77
C GLY A 173 12.33 -14.00 -16.59
N ASP A 174 12.87 -13.95 -15.37
CA ASP A 174 14.22 -14.40 -15.03
C ASP A 174 14.33 -15.91 -14.70
N ASP A 175 13.23 -16.65 -14.79
CA ASP A 175 13.16 -18.10 -14.51
C ASP A 175 13.61 -18.45 -13.06
N ILE A 176 13.42 -17.53 -12.10
CA ILE A 176 13.82 -17.72 -10.71
C ILE A 176 12.61 -17.61 -9.79
N VAL A 177 12.47 -18.52 -8.83
CA VAL A 177 11.52 -18.38 -7.73
C VAL A 177 12.16 -17.53 -6.63
N HIS A 178 11.62 -16.34 -6.39
CA HIS A 178 12.13 -15.42 -5.36
C HIS A 178 11.46 -15.69 -4.01
N ASP A 179 12.27 -16.05 -3.00
CA ASP A 179 11.85 -16.29 -1.61
C ASP A 179 11.85 -15.02 -0.75
N TYR A 180 11.90 -13.84 -1.37
CA TYR A 180 12.00 -12.57 -0.67
C TYR A 180 11.26 -11.44 -1.39
N LEU A 181 10.93 -10.41 -0.62
CA LEU A 181 10.56 -9.08 -1.11
C LEU A 181 11.59 -8.07 -0.64
N LYS A 182 11.62 -6.90 -1.28
CA LYS A 182 12.46 -5.77 -0.87
C LYS A 182 11.59 -4.67 -0.29
N GLY A 183 12.19 -3.80 0.52
CA GLY A 183 11.46 -2.65 1.06
C GLY A 183 12.36 -1.54 1.56
N ILE A 184 11.74 -0.41 1.85
CA ILE A 184 12.38 0.74 2.50
C ILE A 184 11.60 1.03 3.78
N GLU A 185 12.32 1.08 4.89
CA GLU A 185 11.76 1.44 6.20
C GLU A 185 12.00 2.91 6.50
N PHE A 186 11.01 3.53 7.15
CA PHE A 186 11.06 4.88 7.70
C PHE A 186 10.67 4.80 9.17
N ASP A 187 11.56 5.20 10.06
CA ASP A 187 11.35 5.20 11.51
C ASP A 187 10.86 3.84 12.07
N GLY A 188 11.42 2.74 11.53
CA GLY A 188 11.07 1.37 11.94
C GLY A 188 9.79 0.81 11.33
N ARG A 189 9.14 1.54 10.42
CA ARG A 189 7.95 1.12 9.67
C ARG A 189 8.29 0.92 8.20
N LEU A 190 7.85 -0.19 7.63
CA LEU A 190 7.95 -0.41 6.18
C LEU A 190 7.00 0.57 5.47
N GLY A 191 7.56 1.52 4.75
CA GLY A 191 6.80 2.49 3.95
C GLY A 191 6.71 2.12 2.47
N LEU A 192 7.73 1.43 1.96
CA LEU A 192 7.74 0.92 0.59
C LEU A 192 7.98 -0.58 0.59
N LEU A 193 7.09 -1.31 -0.04
CA LEU A 193 7.23 -2.74 -0.37
C LEU A 193 7.45 -2.86 -1.87
N TYR A 194 8.45 -3.63 -2.29
CA TYR A 194 8.78 -3.88 -3.69
C TYR A 194 8.86 -5.37 -3.97
N SER A 195 8.20 -5.79 -5.05
CA SER A 195 8.13 -7.15 -5.53
C SER A 195 8.66 -7.26 -6.96
N ASN A 196 9.42 -8.33 -7.24
CA ASN A 196 9.72 -8.81 -8.59
C ASN A 196 8.96 -10.11 -8.91
N LYS A 197 7.83 -10.37 -8.26
CA LYS A 197 7.12 -11.66 -8.36
C LYS A 197 5.93 -11.62 -9.31
N ASP A 198 5.64 -10.44 -9.90
CA ASP A 198 4.48 -10.23 -10.76
C ASP A 198 3.15 -10.61 -10.07
N TYR A 199 2.97 -10.09 -8.87
CA TYR A 199 1.72 -10.26 -8.13
C TYR A 199 0.52 -9.60 -8.82
N GLY A 200 0.73 -8.49 -9.53
CA GLY A 200 -0.32 -7.81 -10.26
C GLY A 200 -1.00 -8.73 -11.25
N CYS A 201 -0.24 -9.42 -12.08
CA CYS A 201 -0.75 -10.42 -13.02
C CYS A 201 -1.38 -11.63 -12.32
N GLU A 202 -0.83 -12.09 -11.18
CA GLU A 202 -1.42 -13.16 -10.39
C GLU A 202 -2.77 -12.74 -9.78
N TRP A 203 -2.89 -11.51 -9.28
CA TRP A 203 -4.13 -10.96 -8.72
C TRP A 203 -5.15 -10.56 -9.80
N ASP A 204 -4.74 -10.33 -11.03
CA ASP A 204 -5.67 -10.15 -12.16
C ASP A 204 -6.50 -11.40 -12.42
N TYR A 205 -6.03 -12.57 -11.93
CA TYR A 205 -6.69 -13.87 -11.95
C TYR A 205 -6.83 -14.41 -10.53
N ASP A 206 -7.75 -13.90 -9.74
CA ASP A 206 -7.97 -14.36 -8.38
C ASP A 206 -8.42 -15.85 -8.32
N TRP A 207 -8.47 -16.42 -7.11
CA TRP A 207 -8.83 -17.82 -6.88
C TRP A 207 -10.18 -18.23 -7.51
N ARG A 208 -11.11 -17.30 -7.68
CA ARG A 208 -12.40 -17.54 -8.34
C ARG A 208 -12.23 -17.85 -9.83
N ASN A 209 -11.16 -17.42 -10.42
CA ASN A 209 -10.78 -17.79 -11.78
C ASN A 209 -10.07 -19.16 -11.85
N LYS A 210 -10.02 -19.91 -10.74
CA LYS A 210 -9.47 -21.27 -10.64
C LYS A 210 -7.98 -21.37 -10.98
N ARG A 211 -7.20 -20.34 -10.77
CA ARG A 211 -5.75 -20.44 -10.82
C ARG A 211 -5.22 -21.15 -9.59
N PHE A 212 -4.23 -21.99 -9.78
CA PHE A 212 -3.71 -22.90 -8.76
C PHE A 212 -3.17 -22.20 -7.52
N LEU A 213 -2.48 -21.07 -7.69
CA LEU A 213 -1.88 -20.32 -6.58
C LEU A 213 -2.66 -19.06 -6.20
N ALA A 214 -3.74 -18.73 -6.90
CA ALA A 214 -4.44 -17.47 -6.76
C ALA A 214 -5.03 -17.25 -5.36
N GLU A 215 -5.44 -18.30 -4.65
CA GLU A 215 -5.99 -18.15 -3.30
C GLU A 215 -4.94 -17.63 -2.31
N ASP A 216 -3.76 -18.23 -2.25
CA ASP A 216 -2.70 -17.79 -1.34
C ASP A 216 -2.17 -16.43 -1.73
N ASN A 217 -1.99 -16.18 -3.02
CA ASN A 217 -1.55 -14.87 -3.52
C ASN A 217 -2.56 -13.77 -3.21
N THR A 218 -3.87 -14.05 -3.35
CA THR A 218 -4.94 -13.12 -3.00
C THR A 218 -4.99 -12.84 -1.48
N LYS A 219 -4.84 -13.86 -0.64
CA LYS A 219 -4.70 -13.69 0.81
C LYS A 219 -3.47 -12.84 1.18
N PHE A 220 -2.39 -12.97 0.42
CA PHE A 220 -1.21 -12.14 0.63
C PHE A 220 -1.45 -10.67 0.30
N ALA A 221 -2.24 -10.38 -0.74
CA ALA A 221 -2.67 -9.00 -1.01
C ALA A 221 -3.46 -8.40 0.17
N VAL A 222 -4.34 -9.20 0.80
CA VAL A 222 -5.04 -8.78 2.04
C VAL A 222 -4.02 -8.45 3.14
N ASN A 223 -2.98 -9.28 3.32
CA ASN A 223 -1.92 -9.00 4.29
C ASN A 223 -1.23 -7.66 4.03
N ILE A 224 -0.88 -7.37 2.77
CA ILE A 224 -0.22 -6.12 2.39
C ILE A 224 -1.09 -4.91 2.77
N VAL A 225 -2.39 -4.96 2.46
CA VAL A 225 -3.32 -3.88 2.81
C VAL A 225 -3.52 -3.76 4.31
N MET A 226 -3.72 -4.87 5.01
CA MET A 226 -3.89 -4.87 6.47
C MET A 226 -2.64 -4.37 7.19
N TYR A 227 -1.45 -4.69 6.70
CA TYR A 227 -0.21 -4.10 7.19
C TYR A 227 -0.19 -2.58 6.98
N ALA A 228 -0.49 -2.12 5.77
CA ALA A 228 -0.48 -0.70 5.43
C ALA A 228 -1.42 0.16 6.31
N LEU A 229 -2.55 -0.41 6.73
CA LEU A 229 -3.54 0.29 7.55
C LEU A 229 -3.21 0.30 9.06
N ASN A 230 -2.35 -0.62 9.52
CA ASN A 230 -2.04 -0.80 10.95
C ASN A 230 -0.59 -0.46 11.34
N ALA A 231 0.25 -0.12 10.38
CA ALA A 231 1.68 0.14 10.57
C ALA A 231 1.99 1.61 10.92
#